data_662234157b1df41ff39ea5f5e1ad047b
#
_entry.id   662234157b1df41ff39ea5f5e1ad047b
#
_cell.length_a   1.000
_cell.length_b   1.000
_cell.length_c   1.000
_cell.angle_alpha   90.00
_cell.angle_beta   90.00
_cell.angle_gamma   90.00
#
_symmetry.space_group_name_H-M   'P 1'
#
loop_
_entity.id
_entity.type
_entity.pdbx_description
1 polymer ?
#
loop_
_entity_poly.entity_id
_entity_poly.type
_entity_poly.pdbx_seq_one_letter_code
_entity_poly.pdbx_strand_id
1 'polypeptide(L)'
;MRALRTAATGMAAQQLNVEVISNNIANMNTVGFKRQRAEFQDLLYQNVQRMGAQSSGAGTVVPTGIQIGVGVRAGSVYRITEQGTPMHSGNRFDLAIDGRGYFQVLTPSGETAYTRAGNFSINGEGQLVTEDGYAVQPEISIPQEARDVIISPTGQVQVLLDGDPNPQIVGELQLASFFNEAGLEAIGDNLLLETAASGPAYHPSAIGSLAAATAATASSVSVSSCRIANMAGTG
;
A
#
# COMPACT_ATOMS: atom_id res chain seq x y z
N MET A 1 -42.48 1.48 8.24
CA MET A 1 -41.24 2.03 8.87
C MET A 1 -40.01 1.15 8.68
N ARG A 2 -40.08 -0.21 8.68
CA ARG A 2 -38.91 -1.09 8.53
C ARG A 2 -38.24 -0.95 7.15
N ALA A 3 -39.05 -0.98 6.08
CA ALA A 3 -38.54 -0.87 4.71
C ALA A 3 -37.74 0.42 4.47
N LEU A 4 -38.17 1.54 5.05
CA LEU A 4 -37.42 2.81 4.96
C LEU A 4 -36.06 2.77 5.67
N ARG A 5 -35.97 2.09 6.81
CA ARG A 5 -34.71 1.91 7.54
C ARG A 5 -33.76 1.02 6.75
N THR A 6 -34.24 -0.08 6.19
CA THR A 6 -33.42 -0.97 5.32
C THR A 6 -32.95 -0.21 4.09
N ALA A 7 -33.80 0.58 3.44
CA ALA A 7 -33.43 1.41 2.32
C ALA A 7 -32.37 2.47 2.71
N ALA A 8 -32.52 3.11 3.87
CA ALA A 8 -31.56 4.09 4.37
C ALA A 8 -30.16 3.47 4.60
N THR A 9 -30.10 2.24 5.17
CA THR A 9 -28.81 1.55 5.34
C THR A 9 -28.16 1.17 3.99
N GLY A 10 -28.98 0.78 3.01
CA GLY A 10 -28.50 0.51 1.65
C GLY A 10 -27.94 1.76 0.96
N MET A 11 -28.64 2.89 1.09
CA MET A 11 -28.15 4.18 0.55
C MET A 11 -26.83 4.60 1.22
N ALA A 12 -26.74 4.51 2.54
CA ALA A 12 -25.50 4.82 3.27
C ALA A 12 -24.33 3.91 2.85
N ALA A 13 -24.59 2.62 2.63
CA ALA A 13 -23.58 1.69 2.13
C ALA A 13 -23.09 2.07 0.72
N GLN A 14 -24.01 2.42 -0.18
CA GLN A 14 -23.66 2.85 -1.53
C GLN A 14 -22.91 4.20 -1.53
N GLN A 15 -23.28 5.12 -0.65
CA GLN A 15 -22.55 6.37 -0.48
C GLN A 15 -21.09 6.10 -0.10
N LEU A 16 -20.84 5.28 0.93
CA LEU A 16 -19.49 4.91 1.32
C LEU A 16 -18.71 4.24 0.16
N ASN A 17 -19.38 3.38 -0.61
CA ASN A 17 -18.75 2.74 -1.76
C ASN A 17 -18.31 3.77 -2.81
N VAL A 18 -19.17 4.75 -3.11
CA VAL A 18 -18.84 5.85 -4.03
C VAL A 18 -17.70 6.71 -3.49
N GLU A 19 -17.66 7.00 -2.19
CA GLU A 19 -16.57 7.74 -1.55
C GLU A 19 -15.22 7.02 -1.72
N VAL A 20 -15.19 5.71 -1.47
CA VAL A 20 -13.97 4.89 -1.64
C VAL A 20 -13.53 4.85 -3.11
N ILE A 21 -14.46 4.66 -4.05
CA ILE A 21 -14.16 4.67 -5.49
C ILE A 21 -13.62 6.04 -5.91
N SER A 22 -14.24 7.11 -5.46
CA SER A 22 -13.82 8.49 -5.77
C SER A 22 -12.40 8.78 -5.26
N ASN A 23 -12.09 8.30 -4.05
CA ASN A 23 -10.73 8.40 -3.50
C ASN A 23 -9.72 7.62 -4.34
N ASN A 24 -10.07 6.39 -4.77
CA ASN A 24 -9.20 5.59 -5.64
C ASN A 24 -8.94 6.29 -6.98
N ILE A 25 -9.97 6.91 -7.59
CA ILE A 25 -9.84 7.65 -8.84
C ILE A 25 -8.96 8.89 -8.65
N ALA A 26 -9.19 9.66 -7.58
CA ALA A 26 -8.41 10.86 -7.28
C ALA A 26 -6.91 10.55 -7.13
N ASN A 27 -6.59 9.39 -6.55
CA ASN A 27 -5.22 8.95 -6.29
C ASN A 27 -4.65 7.99 -7.35
N MET A 28 -5.28 7.89 -8.52
CA MET A 28 -4.83 6.97 -9.58
C MET A 28 -3.40 7.22 -10.05
N ASN A 29 -2.96 8.49 -10.03
CA ASN A 29 -1.61 8.91 -10.42
C ASN A 29 -0.65 9.10 -9.25
N THR A 30 -1.09 8.84 -8.02
CA THR A 30 -0.26 8.99 -6.82
C THR A 30 0.71 7.81 -6.71
N VAL A 31 2.01 8.10 -6.59
CA VAL A 31 3.06 7.09 -6.47
C VAL A 31 2.90 6.30 -5.16
N GLY A 32 2.98 4.98 -5.24
CA GLY A 32 2.87 4.13 -4.04
C GLY A 32 1.45 3.99 -3.47
N PHE A 33 0.45 4.66 -4.05
CA PHE A 33 -0.93 4.51 -3.62
C PHE A 33 -1.44 3.08 -3.82
N LYS A 34 -2.16 2.57 -2.86
CA LYS A 34 -2.85 1.27 -2.92
C LYS A 34 -4.36 1.48 -2.86
N ARG A 35 -5.06 0.94 -3.86
CA ARG A 35 -6.51 1.05 -3.94
C ARG A 35 -7.19 0.48 -2.70
N GLN A 36 -8.26 1.11 -2.28
CA GLN A 36 -9.08 0.68 -1.16
C GLN A 36 -10.37 0.04 -1.67
N ARG A 37 -10.91 -0.88 -0.88
CA ARG A 37 -12.18 -1.54 -1.13
C ARG A 37 -13.02 -1.56 0.12
N ALA A 38 -14.29 -1.15 -0.02
CA ALA A 38 -15.27 -1.26 1.04
C ALA A 38 -15.88 -2.66 1.06
N GLU A 39 -16.01 -3.23 2.25
CA GLU A 39 -16.72 -4.48 2.50
C GLU A 39 -17.96 -4.23 3.34
N PHE A 40 -19.01 -4.95 3.01
CA PHE A 40 -20.31 -4.80 3.64
C PHE A 40 -20.73 -6.13 4.27
N GLN A 41 -21.44 -6.01 5.38
CA GLN A 41 -22.01 -7.14 6.10
C GLN A 41 -23.50 -6.96 6.21
N ASP A 42 -24.24 -8.05 6.08
CA ASP A 42 -25.67 -8.07 6.34
C ASP A 42 -25.96 -7.90 7.84
N LEU A 43 -27.12 -7.37 8.14
CA LEU A 43 -27.63 -7.29 9.50
C LEU A 43 -28.51 -8.48 9.80
N LEU A 44 -28.87 -8.64 11.07
CA LEU A 44 -29.69 -9.73 11.56
C LEU A 44 -30.96 -9.96 10.73
N TYR A 45 -31.34 -11.21 10.56
CA TYR A 45 -32.59 -11.59 9.93
C TYR A 45 -33.67 -11.74 10.98
N GLN A 46 -34.83 -11.19 10.68
CA GLN A 46 -36.05 -11.40 11.46
C GLN A 46 -36.85 -12.55 10.85
N ASN A 47 -37.16 -13.54 11.66
CA ASN A 47 -38.03 -14.65 11.28
C ASN A 47 -39.47 -14.24 11.46
N VAL A 48 -40.20 -14.04 10.38
CA VAL A 48 -41.66 -13.83 10.39
C VAL A 48 -42.35 -15.19 10.52
N GLN A 49 -41.82 -16.20 9.80
CA GLN A 49 -42.27 -17.57 9.89
C GLN A 49 -41.05 -18.48 9.97
N ARG A 50 -40.99 -19.33 11.00
CA ARG A 50 -39.85 -20.24 11.19
C ARG A 50 -39.90 -21.36 10.15
N MET A 51 -38.74 -21.71 9.59
CA MET A 51 -38.59 -22.93 8.80
C MET A 51 -38.91 -24.14 9.66
N GLY A 52 -39.62 -25.10 9.11
CA GLY A 52 -40.05 -26.31 9.85
C GLY A 52 -41.20 -26.12 10.81
N ALA A 53 -41.87 -24.96 10.80
CA ALA A 53 -43.10 -24.78 11.58
C ALA A 53 -44.22 -25.68 11.05
N GLN A 54 -44.99 -26.27 11.94
CA GLN A 54 -46.17 -27.04 11.56
C GLN A 54 -47.22 -26.08 10.97
N SER A 55 -47.70 -26.38 9.76
CA SER A 55 -48.71 -25.57 9.05
C SER A 55 -50.15 -26.06 9.25
N SER A 56 -50.32 -27.29 9.74
CA SER A 56 -51.66 -27.85 10.00
C SER A 56 -51.60 -28.85 11.16
N GLY A 57 -52.78 -29.10 11.77
CA GLY A 57 -52.93 -30.15 12.80
C GLY A 57 -52.65 -31.59 12.31
N ALA A 58 -52.46 -31.78 11.01
CA ALA A 58 -52.11 -33.08 10.40
C ALA A 58 -50.60 -33.31 10.29
N GLY A 59 -49.74 -32.46 10.90
CA GLY A 59 -48.30 -32.63 10.95
C GLY A 59 -47.51 -32.22 9.70
N THR A 60 -48.15 -31.49 8.78
CA THR A 60 -47.44 -30.91 7.62
C THR A 60 -46.50 -29.81 8.06
N VAL A 61 -45.23 -29.86 7.55
CA VAL A 61 -44.18 -28.93 7.91
C VAL A 61 -43.93 -27.98 6.73
N VAL A 62 -43.80 -26.69 7.02
CA VAL A 62 -43.49 -25.67 6.02
C VAL A 62 -42.03 -25.83 5.58
N PRO A 63 -41.76 -26.12 4.27
CA PRO A 63 -40.42 -26.38 3.79
C PRO A 63 -39.53 -25.10 3.78
N THR A 64 -40.13 -23.92 3.63
CA THR A 64 -39.43 -22.63 3.59
C THR A 64 -40.09 -21.62 4.51
N GLY A 65 -39.32 -21.01 5.44
CA GLY A 65 -39.80 -19.93 6.29
C GLY A 65 -39.70 -18.56 5.61
N ILE A 66 -40.19 -17.53 6.26
CA ILE A 66 -40.03 -16.13 5.83
C ILE A 66 -39.03 -15.47 6.76
N GLN A 67 -37.87 -15.16 6.22
CA GLN A 67 -36.83 -14.40 6.90
C GLN A 67 -36.57 -13.08 6.15
N ILE A 68 -36.58 -11.98 6.87
CA ILE A 68 -36.38 -10.64 6.32
C ILE A 68 -35.16 -10.02 7.00
N GLY A 69 -34.15 -9.68 6.20
CA GLY A 69 -32.96 -8.95 6.66
C GLY A 69 -33.32 -7.50 7.00
N VAL A 70 -32.67 -6.94 8.03
CA VAL A 70 -32.96 -5.55 8.48
C VAL A 70 -32.04 -4.53 7.84
N GLY A 71 -31.17 -4.94 6.92
CA GLY A 71 -30.31 -4.04 6.14
C GLY A 71 -28.86 -4.49 6.07
N VAL A 72 -27.99 -3.55 5.75
CA VAL A 72 -26.55 -3.71 5.55
C VAL A 72 -25.79 -2.71 6.43
N ARG A 73 -24.58 -3.08 6.83
CA ARG A 73 -23.61 -2.17 7.46
C ARG A 73 -22.27 -2.25 6.75
N ALA A 74 -21.50 -1.17 6.81
CA ALA A 74 -20.08 -1.21 6.46
C ALA A 74 -19.33 -2.11 7.45
N GLY A 75 -18.59 -3.07 6.95
CA GLY A 75 -17.75 -3.96 7.75
C GLY A 75 -16.35 -3.39 7.92
N SER A 76 -15.69 -3.09 6.81
CA SER A 76 -14.34 -2.54 6.77
C SER A 76 -14.07 -1.83 5.43
N VAL A 77 -13.06 -0.99 5.44
CA VAL A 77 -12.42 -0.48 4.22
C VAL A 77 -10.96 -0.88 4.32
N TYR A 78 -10.53 -1.78 3.45
CA TYR A 78 -9.16 -2.28 3.50
C TYR A 78 -8.38 -1.94 2.23
N ARG A 79 -7.07 -1.86 2.38
CA ARG A 79 -6.12 -1.62 1.30
C ARG A 79 -5.77 -2.92 0.60
N ILE A 80 -5.77 -2.90 -0.73
CA ILE A 80 -5.33 -4.02 -1.55
C ILE A 80 -3.84 -3.81 -1.82
N THR A 81 -3.00 -4.72 -1.31
CA THR A 81 -1.53 -4.60 -1.35
C THR A 81 -0.89 -5.27 -2.58
N GLU A 82 -1.69 -5.63 -3.57
CA GLU A 82 -1.21 -6.23 -4.81
C GLU A 82 -0.11 -5.39 -5.47
N GLN A 83 0.87 -6.07 -6.07
CA GLN A 83 1.96 -5.43 -6.80
C GLN A 83 1.42 -4.82 -8.11
N GLY A 84 1.68 -3.53 -8.31
CA GLY A 84 1.42 -2.85 -9.58
C GLY A 84 2.55 -3.05 -10.58
N THR A 85 2.30 -2.73 -11.83
CA THR A 85 3.34 -2.76 -12.87
C THR A 85 4.30 -1.59 -12.68
N PRO A 86 5.61 -1.84 -12.53
CA PRO A 86 6.59 -0.78 -12.43
C PRO A 86 6.68 0.00 -13.75
N MET A 87 6.80 1.32 -13.66
CA MET A 87 6.96 2.21 -14.81
C MET A 87 8.28 2.96 -14.69
N HIS A 88 8.94 3.14 -15.82
CA HIS A 88 10.19 3.88 -15.88
C HIS A 88 9.94 5.39 -15.85
N SER A 89 10.52 6.11 -14.88
CA SER A 89 10.29 7.56 -14.71
C SER A 89 11.44 8.44 -15.23
N GLY A 90 12.65 7.87 -15.46
CA GLY A 90 13.83 8.61 -15.91
C GLY A 90 14.58 9.37 -14.80
N ASN A 91 14.13 9.33 -13.55
CA ASN A 91 14.84 9.89 -12.41
C ASN A 91 15.71 8.81 -11.73
N ARG A 92 16.92 9.15 -11.34
CA ARG A 92 17.91 8.20 -10.79
C ARG A 92 17.57 7.70 -9.39
N PHE A 93 16.84 8.49 -8.62
CA PHE A 93 16.52 8.21 -7.23
C PHE A 93 15.13 7.62 -7.02
N ASP A 94 14.36 7.43 -8.09
CA ASP A 94 13.09 6.75 -7.98
C ASP A 94 13.33 5.25 -7.87
N LEU A 95 12.85 4.65 -6.81
CA LEU A 95 13.01 3.23 -6.52
C LEU A 95 11.65 2.54 -6.47
N ALA A 96 11.56 1.37 -7.05
CA ALA A 96 10.36 0.54 -6.91
C ALA A 96 10.70 -0.73 -6.13
N ILE A 97 9.87 -1.06 -5.16
CA ILE A 97 9.97 -2.33 -4.45
C ILE A 97 9.26 -3.40 -5.29
N ASP A 98 9.96 -4.45 -5.67
CA ASP A 98 9.37 -5.64 -6.26
C ASP A 98 9.10 -6.68 -5.16
N GLY A 99 7.83 -6.98 -4.93
CA GLY A 99 7.38 -7.82 -3.84
C GLY A 99 6.84 -7.05 -2.63
N ARG A 100 6.91 -7.65 -1.44
CA ARG A 100 6.43 -7.07 -0.18
C ARG A 100 7.51 -6.24 0.48
N GLY A 101 7.12 -5.17 1.15
CA GLY A 101 7.99 -4.32 1.94
C GLY A 101 7.64 -2.85 1.83
N TYR A 102 8.21 -2.07 2.72
CA TYR A 102 8.04 -0.61 2.82
C TYR A 102 9.40 0.02 3.09
N PHE A 103 9.63 1.19 2.53
CA PHE A 103 10.75 2.03 2.95
C PHE A 103 10.44 2.63 4.31
N GLN A 104 11.48 2.83 5.10
CA GLN A 104 11.39 3.50 6.38
C GLN A 104 11.83 4.94 6.23
N VAL A 105 11.08 5.84 6.80
CA VAL A 105 11.38 7.27 6.81
C VAL A 105 11.22 7.82 8.22
N LEU A 106 12.08 8.75 8.58
CA LEU A 106 12.00 9.41 9.87
C LEU A 106 11.16 10.68 9.72
N THR A 107 10.06 10.74 10.46
CA THR A 107 9.22 11.94 10.51
C THR A 107 9.84 13.02 11.39
N PRO A 108 9.47 14.30 11.24
CA PRO A 108 9.96 15.37 12.12
C PRO A 108 9.59 15.19 13.60
N SER A 109 8.56 14.38 13.89
CA SER A 109 8.20 14.00 15.27
C SER A 109 9.17 13.01 15.91
N GLY A 110 10.11 12.43 15.13
CA GLY A 110 11.02 11.39 15.58
C GLY A 110 10.45 9.97 15.52
N GLU A 111 9.24 9.80 14.96
CA GLU A 111 8.62 8.50 14.75
C GLU A 111 9.03 7.92 13.41
N THR A 112 9.21 6.62 13.35
CA THR A 112 9.45 5.92 12.08
C THR A 112 8.13 5.70 11.35
N ALA A 113 8.00 6.29 10.18
CA ALA A 113 6.91 6.04 9.27
C ALA A 113 7.36 5.13 8.11
N TYR A 114 6.40 4.51 7.46
CA TYR A 114 6.63 3.54 6.40
C TYR A 114 5.97 4.03 5.12
N THR A 115 6.68 3.94 4.01
CA THR A 115 6.13 4.35 2.72
C THR A 115 6.41 3.32 1.63
N ARG A 116 5.50 3.25 0.67
CA ARG A 116 5.73 2.50 -0.56
C ARG A 116 6.06 3.42 -1.74
N ALA A 117 5.97 4.72 -1.54
CA ALA A 117 6.41 5.71 -2.51
C ALA A 117 7.93 5.69 -2.58
N GLY A 118 8.47 5.53 -3.78
CA GLY A 118 9.91 5.44 -4.01
C GLY A 118 10.46 6.64 -4.80
N ASN A 119 9.76 7.75 -4.82
CA ASN A 119 10.15 9.01 -5.42
C ASN A 119 11.04 9.80 -4.44
N PHE A 120 12.32 9.44 -4.42
CA PHE A 120 13.28 10.07 -3.53
C PHE A 120 14.05 11.18 -4.23
N SER A 121 14.59 12.08 -3.40
CA SER A 121 15.46 13.20 -3.78
C SER A 121 16.67 13.25 -2.88
N ILE A 122 17.66 14.07 -3.22
CA ILE A 122 18.83 14.34 -2.38
C ILE A 122 18.66 15.74 -1.80
N ASN A 123 18.83 15.88 -0.48
CA ASN A 123 18.84 17.19 0.17
C ASN A 123 20.21 17.88 -0.01
N GLY A 124 20.33 19.13 0.47
CA GLY A 124 21.58 19.90 0.39
C GLY A 124 22.76 19.29 1.15
N GLU A 125 22.51 18.33 2.03
CA GLU A 125 23.51 17.60 2.82
C GLU A 125 23.92 16.27 2.17
N GLY A 126 23.32 15.93 1.02
CA GLY A 126 23.59 14.68 0.34
C GLY A 126 22.78 13.49 0.85
N GLN A 127 21.81 13.68 1.74
CA GLN A 127 20.99 12.59 2.27
C GLN A 127 19.82 12.28 1.35
N LEU A 128 19.44 11.01 1.28
CA LEU A 128 18.26 10.54 0.56
C LEU A 128 17.01 10.89 1.36
N VAL A 129 16.12 11.69 0.77
CA VAL A 129 14.89 12.18 1.40
C VAL A 129 13.68 11.94 0.50
N THR A 130 12.49 11.95 1.10
CA THR A 130 11.21 11.97 0.37
C THR A 130 10.97 13.37 -0.25
N GLU A 131 9.91 13.53 -1.05
CA GLU A 131 9.49 14.84 -1.58
C GLU A 131 9.21 15.86 -0.47
N ASP A 132 8.73 15.40 0.68
CA ASP A 132 8.45 16.22 1.87
C ASP A 132 9.69 16.52 2.72
N GLY A 133 10.86 15.96 2.36
CA GLY A 133 12.12 16.17 3.06
C GLY A 133 12.37 15.21 4.23
N TYR A 134 11.60 14.14 4.38
CA TYR A 134 11.84 13.13 5.42
C TYR A 134 12.99 12.20 5.06
N ALA A 135 13.94 12.03 5.96
CA ALA A 135 15.12 11.19 5.73
C ALA A 135 14.75 9.70 5.68
N VAL A 136 15.27 9.01 4.66
CA VAL A 136 15.13 7.56 4.53
C VAL A 136 16.03 6.85 5.52
N GLN A 137 15.55 5.80 6.18
CA GLN A 137 16.34 4.99 7.09
C GLN A 137 16.72 3.64 6.46
N PRO A 138 17.96 3.17 6.71
CA PRO A 138 19.06 3.86 7.38
C PRO A 138 19.55 5.08 6.59
N GLU A 139 20.03 6.09 7.30
CA GLU A 139 20.52 7.32 6.66
C GLU A 139 21.68 7.01 5.71
N ILE A 140 21.51 7.39 4.45
CA ILE A 140 22.54 7.23 3.40
C ILE A 140 22.93 8.62 2.95
N SER A 141 24.20 8.97 3.18
CA SER A 141 24.78 10.24 2.75
C SER A 141 25.62 10.02 1.49
N ILE A 142 25.21 10.67 0.41
CA ILE A 142 25.88 10.62 -0.88
C ILE A 142 26.90 11.78 -0.93
N PRO A 143 28.20 11.52 -1.11
CA PRO A 143 29.19 12.60 -1.19
C PRO A 143 28.95 13.47 -2.42
N GLN A 144 29.22 14.77 -2.30
CA GLN A 144 29.04 15.75 -3.39
C GLN A 144 29.95 15.49 -4.61
N GLU A 145 31.05 14.76 -4.39
CA GLU A 145 32.00 14.35 -5.44
C GLU A 145 31.50 13.15 -6.26
N ALA A 146 30.29 12.66 -5.97
CA ALA A 146 29.69 11.54 -6.66
C ALA A 146 29.31 11.90 -8.09
N ARG A 147 29.95 11.27 -9.05
CA ARG A 147 29.62 11.41 -10.48
C ARG A 147 28.35 10.66 -10.82
N ASP A 148 28.19 9.47 -10.28
CA ASP A 148 27.02 8.61 -10.52
C ASP A 148 26.68 7.77 -9.29
N VAL A 149 25.38 7.45 -9.14
CA VAL A 149 24.86 6.63 -8.04
C VAL A 149 24.17 5.42 -8.63
N ILE A 150 24.62 4.24 -8.21
CA ILE A 150 24.08 2.95 -8.66
C ILE A 150 23.44 2.27 -7.47
N ILE A 151 22.16 1.91 -7.59
CA ILE A 151 21.46 1.17 -6.57
C ILE A 151 21.27 -0.27 -7.05
N SER A 152 21.87 -1.21 -6.32
CA SER A 152 21.77 -2.62 -6.62
C SER A 152 20.36 -3.17 -6.31
N PRO A 153 19.91 -4.24 -7.00
CA PRO A 153 18.67 -4.95 -6.63
C PRO A 153 18.64 -5.48 -5.19
N THR A 154 19.81 -5.62 -4.57
CA THR A 154 19.95 -6.03 -3.16
C THR A 154 19.78 -4.88 -2.17
N GLY A 155 19.59 -3.64 -2.64
CA GLY A 155 19.46 -2.46 -1.77
C GLY A 155 20.77 -1.73 -1.50
N GLN A 156 21.90 -2.20 -2.02
CA GLN A 156 23.19 -1.54 -1.82
C GLN A 156 23.28 -0.29 -2.69
N VAL A 157 23.57 0.84 -2.07
CA VAL A 157 23.82 2.11 -2.73
C VAL A 157 25.32 2.24 -2.96
N GLN A 158 25.71 2.25 -4.22
CA GLN A 158 27.09 2.37 -4.68
C GLN A 158 27.27 3.72 -5.37
N VAL A 159 28.38 4.35 -5.10
CA VAL A 159 28.72 5.66 -5.64
C VAL A 159 30.00 5.55 -6.45
N LEU A 160 29.98 6.13 -7.64
CA LEU A 160 31.16 6.27 -8.47
C LEU A 160 31.76 7.67 -8.27
N LEU A 161 32.96 7.73 -7.71
CA LEU A 161 33.70 8.98 -7.50
C LEU A 161 34.47 9.38 -8.75
N ASP A 162 34.68 10.68 -8.91
CA ASP A 162 35.49 11.19 -10.04
C ASP A 162 36.99 10.83 -9.81
N GLY A 163 37.53 10.00 -10.70
CA GLY A 163 38.92 9.52 -10.61
C GLY A 163 39.13 8.11 -10.05
N ASP A 164 38.09 7.48 -9.50
CA ASP A 164 38.14 6.09 -9.04
C ASP A 164 37.23 5.20 -9.88
N PRO A 165 37.72 4.22 -10.63
CA PRO A 165 36.89 3.35 -11.47
C PRO A 165 36.09 2.32 -10.66
N ASN A 166 36.39 2.15 -9.37
CA ASN A 166 35.71 1.17 -8.54
C ASN A 166 34.51 1.82 -7.79
N PRO A 167 33.29 1.26 -7.90
CA PRO A 167 32.16 1.75 -7.14
C PRO A 167 32.36 1.51 -5.64
N GLN A 168 32.16 2.54 -4.83
CA GLN A 168 32.21 2.46 -3.37
C GLN A 168 30.81 2.28 -2.80
N ILE A 169 30.65 1.36 -1.85
CA ILE A 169 29.39 1.15 -1.15
C ILE A 169 29.27 2.21 -0.06
N VAL A 170 28.24 3.03 -0.14
CA VAL A 170 27.94 4.11 0.82
C VAL A 170 26.92 3.66 1.87
N GLY A 171 26.01 2.77 1.51
CA GLY A 171 25.01 2.27 2.43
C GLY A 171 24.13 1.18 1.81
N GLU A 172 23.21 0.66 2.60
CA GLU A 172 22.26 -0.36 2.19
C GLU A 172 20.86 0.04 2.63
N LEU A 173 19.93 0.10 1.69
CA LEU A 173 18.52 0.35 1.96
C LEU A 173 17.87 -0.89 2.57
N GLN A 174 17.19 -0.72 3.69
CA GLN A 174 16.48 -1.79 4.37
C GLN A 174 14.98 -1.63 4.15
N LEU A 175 14.32 -2.75 3.87
CA LEU A 175 12.88 -2.80 3.77
C LEU A 175 12.27 -3.35 5.05
N ALA A 176 11.19 -2.73 5.51
CA ALA A 176 10.36 -3.24 6.58
C ALA A 176 9.17 -4.01 6.01
N SER A 177 8.77 -5.08 6.67
CA SER A 177 7.58 -5.85 6.33
C SER A 177 6.70 -6.05 7.57
N PHE A 178 5.41 -6.29 7.35
CA PHE A 178 4.43 -6.48 8.42
C PHE A 178 3.65 -7.76 8.20
N PHE A 179 3.25 -8.41 9.29
CA PHE A 179 2.37 -9.56 9.21
C PHE A 179 0.98 -9.18 8.70
N ASN A 180 0.47 -8.03 9.17
CA ASN A 180 -0.83 -7.50 8.74
C ASN A 180 -0.66 -6.09 8.15
N GLU A 181 -0.44 -6.01 6.85
CA GLU A 181 -0.30 -4.75 6.12
C GLU A 181 -1.59 -3.90 6.14
N ALA A 182 -2.76 -4.55 6.27
CA ALA A 182 -4.04 -3.85 6.35
C ALA A 182 -4.23 -3.09 7.67
N GLY A 183 -3.50 -3.49 8.72
CA GLY A 183 -3.53 -2.87 10.03
C GLY A 183 -2.71 -1.58 10.14
N LEU A 184 -1.95 -1.20 9.12
CA LEU A 184 -1.19 0.05 9.10
C LEU A 184 -2.11 1.26 8.99
N GLU A 185 -1.88 2.27 9.81
CA GLU A 185 -2.61 3.54 9.80
C GLU A 185 -2.01 4.51 8.77
N ALA A 186 -2.84 5.08 7.92
CA ALA A 186 -2.40 6.12 6.99
C ALA A 186 -2.51 7.49 7.65
N ILE A 187 -1.42 8.24 7.69
CA ILE A 187 -1.37 9.60 8.22
C ILE A 187 -1.40 10.69 7.15
N GLY A 188 -1.43 10.32 5.87
CA GLY A 188 -1.30 11.23 4.73
C GLY A 188 0.07 11.09 4.08
N ASP A 189 0.32 11.86 3.01
CA ASP A 189 1.61 11.97 2.29
C ASP A 189 2.23 10.60 1.91
N ASN A 190 1.37 9.61 1.63
CA ASN A 190 1.75 8.21 1.38
C ASN A 190 2.49 7.53 2.53
N LEU A 191 2.38 8.10 3.76
CA LEU A 191 3.00 7.58 4.96
C LEU A 191 2.02 6.68 5.74
N LEU A 192 2.59 5.65 6.32
CA LEU A 192 1.91 4.66 7.13
C LEU A 192 2.59 4.58 8.50
N LEU A 193 1.80 4.45 9.56
CA LEU A 193 2.31 4.17 10.89
C LEU A 193 1.99 2.75 11.33
N GLU A 194 2.89 2.22 12.15
CA GLU A 194 2.69 0.96 12.83
C GLU A 194 1.58 1.09 13.87
N THR A 195 0.75 0.07 13.97
CA THR A 195 -0.31 -0.02 14.98
C THR A 195 -0.27 -1.36 15.69
N ALA A 196 -0.98 -1.47 16.80
CA ALA A 196 -1.16 -2.76 17.47
C ALA A 196 -1.79 -3.84 16.58
N ALA A 197 -2.53 -3.44 15.55
CA ALA A 197 -3.16 -4.35 14.58
C ALA A 197 -2.22 -4.82 13.47
N SER A 198 -1.20 -4.03 13.11
CA SER A 198 -0.19 -4.42 12.12
C SER A 198 0.85 -5.38 12.71
N GLY A 199 1.08 -5.29 14.02
CA GLY A 199 2.23 -5.90 14.69
C GLY A 199 3.53 -5.14 14.40
N PRO A 200 4.64 -5.52 15.05
CA PRO A 200 5.93 -4.86 14.90
C PRO A 200 6.49 -5.07 13.48
N ALA A 201 7.21 -4.06 13.01
CA ALA A 201 7.99 -4.15 11.78
C ALA A 201 9.07 -5.22 11.92
N TYR A 202 9.22 -6.05 10.91
CA TYR A 202 10.35 -6.98 10.82
C TYR A 202 11.13 -6.74 9.53
N HIS A 203 12.44 -6.94 9.60
CA HIS A 203 13.36 -6.77 8.48
C HIS A 203 13.73 -8.14 7.94
N PRO A 204 13.10 -8.60 6.89
CA PRO A 204 13.48 -9.88 6.30
C PRO A 204 14.78 -9.70 5.51
N SER A 205 15.78 -10.51 5.84
CA SER A 205 17.09 -10.52 5.16
C SER A 205 17.05 -10.97 3.68
N ALA A 206 15.88 -11.32 3.15
CA ALA A 206 15.70 -11.87 1.80
C ALA A 206 14.30 -11.67 1.20
N ILE A 207 13.61 -10.56 1.44
CA ILE A 207 12.28 -10.33 0.86
C ILE A 207 12.23 -8.96 0.20
N GLY A 208 11.98 -9.00 -1.10
CA GLY A 208 11.88 -7.85 -1.98
C GLY A 208 13.23 -7.51 -2.57
N SER A 209 13.47 -7.91 -3.80
CA SER A 209 14.51 -7.30 -4.58
C SER A 209 14.05 -5.87 -4.86
N LEU A 210 14.87 -4.89 -4.58
CA LEU A 210 14.71 -3.57 -5.17
C LEU A 210 14.83 -3.76 -6.67
N ALA A 211 13.72 -3.64 -7.40
CA ALA A 211 13.80 -3.49 -8.82
C ALA A 211 14.30 -2.07 -9.10
N ALA A 212 15.61 -1.91 -9.11
CA ALA A 212 16.19 -0.89 -9.95
C ALA A 212 15.73 -1.25 -11.37
N ALA A 213 14.96 -0.39 -12.03
CA ALA A 213 14.54 -0.61 -13.40
C ALA A 213 15.78 -0.55 -14.29
N THR A 214 16.48 -1.65 -14.35
CA THR A 214 17.64 -1.83 -15.21
C THR A 214 17.14 -2.03 -16.63
N ALA A 215 17.25 -1.01 -17.46
CA ALA A 215 17.19 -1.21 -18.90
C ALA A 215 18.40 -2.06 -19.29
N ALA A 216 18.12 -3.26 -19.76
CA ALA A 216 19.13 -4.10 -20.38
C ALA A 216 19.72 -3.37 -21.60
N THR A 217 20.97 -3.04 -21.55
CA THR A 217 21.97 -3.25 -22.62
C THR A 217 23.30 -2.68 -22.18
N ALA A 218 24.30 -3.51 -22.29
CA ALA A 218 25.67 -3.22 -21.94
C ALA A 218 26.20 -1.97 -22.64
N SER A 219 26.52 -0.97 -21.84
CA SER A 219 27.58 0.05 -21.95
C SER A 219 27.18 1.40 -21.35
N SER A 220 26.74 1.38 -20.16
CA SER A 220 26.58 2.47 -19.19
C SER A 220 25.41 2.11 -18.27
N VAL A 221 25.71 1.66 -17.07
CA VAL A 221 24.68 1.36 -16.07
C VAL A 221 24.20 2.69 -15.51
N SER A 222 23.18 3.26 -16.15
CA SER A 222 22.39 4.32 -15.54
C SER A 222 21.24 3.68 -14.79
N VAL A 223 21.15 3.93 -13.52
CA VAL A 223 20.01 3.49 -12.71
C VAL A 223 18.77 4.23 -13.21
N SER A 224 17.89 3.48 -13.78
CA SER A 224 16.60 3.98 -14.27
C SER A 224 15.55 3.82 -13.18
N SER A 225 14.93 4.89 -12.87
CA SER A 225 13.89 5.01 -11.86
C SER A 225 12.55 4.45 -12.31
N CYS A 226 11.81 3.89 -11.40
CA CYS A 226 10.57 3.20 -11.69
C CYS A 226 9.38 3.76 -10.90
N ARG A 227 8.36 4.17 -11.60
CA ARG A 227 7.08 4.60 -11.03
C ARG A 227 6.10 3.43 -11.00
N ILE A 228 5.48 3.17 -9.88
CA ILE A 228 4.45 2.13 -9.77
C ILE A 228 3.12 2.71 -10.24
N ALA A 229 2.65 2.27 -11.39
CA ALA A 229 1.30 2.57 -11.84
C ALA A 229 0.29 1.63 -11.17
N ASN A 230 -0.74 2.22 -10.63
CA ASN A 230 -1.87 1.49 -10.09
C ASN A 230 -2.83 1.18 -11.25
N MET A 231 -2.74 -0.01 -11.84
CA MET A 231 -3.73 -0.41 -12.83
C MET A 231 -5.00 -0.88 -12.14
N ALA A 232 -6.08 -0.17 -12.42
CA ALA A 232 -7.42 -0.69 -12.21
C ALA A 232 -7.58 -1.92 -13.10
N GLY A 233 -7.58 -3.10 -12.50
CA GLY A 233 -7.95 -4.33 -13.20
C GLY A 233 -9.41 -4.25 -13.61
N THR A 234 -9.67 -4.21 -14.90
CA THR A 234 -10.99 -4.44 -15.48
C THR A 234 -11.30 -5.92 -15.37
N GLY A 235 -12.39 -6.23 -14.74
CA GLY A 235 -13.00 -7.54 -14.65
C GLY A 235 -14.34 -7.43 -13.95
#